data_10318be0260793afd7fc569cd8d74775
#
_entry.id   10318be0260793afd7fc569cd8d74775
#
_cell.length_a   1.000
_cell.length_b   1.000
_cell.length_c   1.000
_cell.angle_alpha   90.00
_cell.angle_beta   90.00
_cell.angle_gamma   90.00
#
_symmetry.space_group_name_H-M   'P 1'
#
loop_
_entity.id
_entity.type
_entity.pdbx_description
1 polymer ?
#
loop_
_entity_poly.entity_id
_entity_poly.type
_entity_poly.pdbx_seq_one_letter_code
_entity_poly.pdbx_strand_id
1 'polypeptide(L)'
;MDSRTQRYFDHHAAQFDSIYHDGQPLQRALNRTFRKAIYERFAITFEQSEPIAGKTVLDIGCGSGRYAVEFAKRGAARVVGVDYAPGMLALAREYAAESGVASRCQFVQGDFTTEMIDQRFDVAIAIGVFDYQDKPVEFMRKMVEHCSGRIIASFPGRSLIRMPLRKFRYWLGNCPVLFYREQEVRDIGTRAGLRRVNIVPIHTSGTGFVLVGDV
;
A
#
# COMPACT_ATOMS: atom_id res chain seq x y z
N MET A 1 9.89 11.43 2.42
CA MET A 1 9.01 11.53 1.22
C MET A 1 8.95 12.97 0.73
N ASP A 2 8.80 13.24 -0.59
CA ASP A 2 8.78 14.61 -1.15
C ASP A 2 7.50 15.35 -0.69
N SER A 3 7.63 16.60 -0.22
CA SER A 3 6.53 17.49 0.20
C SER A 3 5.47 17.73 -0.88
N ARG A 4 5.81 17.48 -2.16
CA ARG A 4 4.89 17.55 -3.31
C ARG A 4 3.91 16.39 -3.33
N THR A 5 4.38 15.18 -3.03
CA THR A 5 3.56 13.98 -2.93
C THR A 5 2.55 14.12 -1.79
N GLN A 6 2.97 14.67 -0.64
CA GLN A 6 2.08 14.94 0.49
C GLN A 6 0.92 15.86 0.10
N ARG A 7 1.22 17.04 -0.48
CA ARG A 7 0.21 18.01 -0.92
C ARG A 7 -0.77 17.44 -1.94
N TYR A 8 -0.29 16.58 -2.84
CA TYR A 8 -1.14 15.94 -3.83
C TYR A 8 -2.19 15.03 -3.16
N PHE A 9 -1.81 14.21 -2.19
CA PHE A 9 -2.74 13.32 -1.49
C PHE A 9 -3.68 14.05 -0.53
N ASP A 10 -3.22 15.11 0.15
CA ASP A 10 -4.09 15.94 1.00
C ASP A 10 -5.24 16.60 0.20
N HIS A 11 -4.94 17.12 -0.99
CA HIS A 11 -5.93 17.79 -1.84
C HIS A 11 -6.88 16.82 -2.56
N HIS A 12 -6.50 15.55 -2.72
CA HIS A 12 -7.24 14.57 -3.51
C HIS A 12 -7.75 13.39 -2.68
N ALA A 13 -7.74 13.48 -1.33
CA ALA A 13 -8.13 12.39 -0.45
C ALA A 13 -9.52 11.81 -0.79
N ALA A 14 -10.56 12.65 -0.90
CA ALA A 14 -11.91 12.23 -1.26
C ALA A 14 -12.00 11.64 -2.68
N GLN A 15 -11.21 12.16 -3.63
CA GLN A 15 -11.17 11.66 -5.00
C GLN A 15 -10.47 10.30 -5.08
N PHE A 16 -9.43 10.06 -4.27
CA PHE A 16 -8.78 8.75 -4.17
C PHE A 16 -9.70 7.71 -3.54
N ASP A 17 -10.45 8.06 -2.51
CA ASP A 17 -11.42 7.15 -1.91
C ASP A 17 -12.59 6.84 -2.86
N SER A 18 -13.00 7.77 -3.72
CA SER A 18 -14.03 7.56 -4.75
C SER A 18 -13.69 6.46 -5.77
N ILE A 19 -12.41 6.06 -5.90
CA ILE A 19 -11.99 4.94 -6.76
C ILE A 19 -12.60 3.63 -6.25
N TYR A 20 -12.91 3.54 -4.97
CA TYR A 20 -13.53 2.37 -4.33
C TYR A 20 -15.06 2.42 -4.30
N HIS A 21 -15.69 3.57 -4.62
CA HIS A 21 -17.14 3.74 -4.69
C HIS A 21 -17.65 3.74 -6.14
N ASP A 22 -18.93 3.36 -6.33
CA ASP A 22 -19.56 3.30 -7.66
C ASP A 22 -19.89 4.71 -8.17
N GLY A 23 -19.00 5.27 -8.99
CA GLY A 23 -19.19 6.53 -9.72
C GLY A 23 -20.00 6.37 -11.01
N GLN A 24 -20.18 7.46 -11.77
CA GLN A 24 -20.99 7.56 -13.01
C GLN A 24 -20.62 6.51 -14.10
N PRO A 25 -21.57 6.09 -14.97
CA PRO A 25 -21.40 4.97 -15.92
C PRO A 25 -20.21 5.09 -16.88
N LEU A 26 -19.86 6.30 -17.32
CA LEU A 26 -18.75 6.54 -18.24
C LEU A 26 -17.39 6.34 -17.57
N GLN A 27 -17.26 6.75 -16.30
CA GLN A 27 -16.07 6.47 -15.47
C GLN A 27 -15.91 4.98 -15.16
N ARG A 28 -17.01 4.21 -15.10
CA ARG A 28 -16.98 2.76 -14.87
C ARG A 28 -16.25 2.02 -15.99
N ALA A 29 -16.46 2.39 -17.26
CA ALA A 29 -15.83 1.71 -18.41
C ALA A 29 -14.30 1.97 -18.45
N LEU A 30 -13.86 3.22 -18.25
CA LEU A 30 -12.45 3.60 -18.19
C LEU A 30 -11.72 3.03 -16.97
N ASN A 31 -12.41 2.94 -15.84
CA ASN A 31 -11.85 2.42 -14.59
C ASN A 31 -11.91 0.89 -14.48
N ARG A 32 -12.64 0.18 -15.37
CA ARG A 32 -12.90 -1.27 -15.23
C ARG A 32 -11.62 -2.12 -15.13
N THR A 33 -10.61 -1.84 -15.94
CA THR A 33 -9.33 -2.60 -15.90
C THR A 33 -8.45 -2.15 -14.73
N PHE A 34 -8.52 -0.86 -14.37
CA PHE A 34 -7.80 -0.32 -13.22
C PHE A 34 -8.35 -0.87 -11.91
N ARG A 35 -9.68 -0.92 -11.77
CA ARG A 35 -10.36 -1.52 -10.62
C ARG A 35 -10.03 -3.01 -10.47
N LYS A 36 -10.01 -3.77 -11.57
CA LYS A 36 -9.64 -5.19 -11.53
C LYS A 36 -8.24 -5.40 -10.91
N ALA A 37 -7.26 -4.58 -11.29
CA ALA A 37 -5.93 -4.66 -10.72
C ALA A 37 -5.88 -4.30 -9.23
N ILE A 38 -6.71 -3.35 -8.77
CA ILE A 38 -6.85 -3.03 -7.35
C ILE A 38 -7.44 -4.22 -6.59
N TYR A 39 -8.51 -4.83 -7.09
CA TYR A 39 -9.13 -6.00 -6.46
C TYR A 39 -8.21 -7.23 -6.45
N GLU A 40 -7.48 -7.48 -7.53
CA GLU A 40 -6.51 -8.58 -7.60
C GLU A 40 -5.37 -8.36 -6.57
N ARG A 41 -4.83 -7.15 -6.51
CA ARG A 41 -3.81 -6.78 -5.52
C ARG A 41 -4.34 -6.94 -4.09
N PHE A 42 -5.58 -6.54 -3.84
CA PHE A 42 -6.26 -6.71 -2.56
C PHE A 42 -6.38 -8.19 -2.21
N ALA A 43 -6.87 -9.02 -3.12
CA ALA A 43 -6.99 -10.46 -2.91
C ALA A 43 -5.64 -11.12 -2.62
N ILE A 44 -4.61 -10.84 -3.44
CA ILE A 44 -3.24 -11.36 -3.23
C ILE A 44 -2.72 -10.96 -1.85
N THR A 45 -2.90 -9.69 -1.43
CA THR A 45 -2.40 -9.22 -0.14
C THR A 45 -2.96 -10.04 1.01
N PHE A 46 -4.29 -10.29 1.01
CA PHE A 46 -4.92 -11.04 2.09
C PHE A 46 -4.62 -12.54 2.02
N GLU A 47 -4.62 -13.13 0.84
CA GLU A 47 -4.25 -14.54 0.65
C GLU A 47 -2.84 -14.81 1.16
N GLN A 48 -1.90 -13.92 0.82
CA GLN A 48 -0.50 -14.07 1.19
C GLN A 48 -0.21 -13.70 2.67
N SER A 49 -1.13 -13.06 3.37
CA SER A 49 -0.99 -12.71 4.80
C SER A 49 -1.56 -13.75 5.75
N GLU A 50 -2.31 -14.74 5.26
CA GLU A 50 -2.91 -15.77 6.13
C GLU A 50 -1.85 -16.72 6.78
N PRO A 51 -2.11 -17.23 7.99
CA PRO A 51 -3.25 -16.91 8.86
C PRO A 51 -3.06 -15.57 9.58
N ILE A 52 -4.11 -14.73 9.61
CA ILE A 52 -4.06 -13.39 10.18
C ILE A 52 -4.70 -13.26 11.57
N ALA A 53 -5.53 -14.20 11.97
CA ALA A 53 -6.21 -14.17 13.26
C ALA A 53 -5.19 -14.11 14.42
N GLY A 54 -5.40 -13.15 15.32
CA GLY A 54 -4.52 -12.91 16.47
C GLY A 54 -3.19 -12.21 16.15
N LYS A 55 -2.90 -11.90 14.89
CA LYS A 55 -1.67 -11.23 14.46
C LYS A 55 -1.74 -9.72 14.63
N THR A 56 -0.56 -9.11 14.75
CA THR A 56 -0.37 -7.66 14.70
C THR A 56 0.06 -7.24 13.29
N VAL A 57 -0.53 -6.16 12.78
CA VAL A 57 -0.30 -5.69 11.40
C VAL A 57 0.13 -4.23 11.40
N LEU A 58 1.16 -3.91 10.60
CA LEU A 58 1.57 -2.55 10.26
C LEU A 58 1.19 -2.26 8.81
N ASP A 59 0.33 -1.27 8.60
CA ASP A 59 -0.10 -0.79 7.28
C ASP A 59 0.56 0.56 6.98
N ILE A 60 1.59 0.54 6.14
CA ILE A 60 2.42 1.71 5.82
C ILE A 60 1.87 2.40 4.57
N GLY A 61 1.56 3.70 4.70
CA GLY A 61 0.82 4.44 3.69
C GLY A 61 -0.63 3.96 3.61
N CYS A 62 -1.28 3.85 4.79
CA CYS A 62 -2.59 3.19 4.92
C CYS A 62 -3.74 3.93 4.21
N GLY A 63 -3.54 5.20 3.81
CA GLY A 63 -4.56 6.01 3.15
C GLY A 63 -5.86 6.04 3.94
N SER A 64 -6.99 5.79 3.28
CA SER A 64 -8.33 5.72 3.89
C SER A 64 -8.59 4.41 4.68
N GLY A 65 -7.56 3.64 5.01
CA GLY A 65 -7.62 2.50 5.94
C GLY A 65 -8.26 1.22 5.39
N ARG A 66 -8.40 1.10 4.06
CA ARG A 66 -9.09 -0.05 3.43
C ARG A 66 -8.46 -1.40 3.78
N TYR A 67 -7.13 -1.48 3.76
CA TYR A 67 -6.42 -2.69 4.15
C TYR A 67 -6.44 -2.88 5.66
N ALA A 68 -6.18 -1.83 6.44
CA ALA A 68 -6.19 -1.88 7.91
C ALA A 68 -7.53 -2.40 8.46
N VAL A 69 -8.65 -1.86 7.98
CA VAL A 69 -9.99 -2.27 8.39
C VAL A 69 -10.28 -3.72 8.00
N GLU A 70 -9.89 -4.15 6.81
CA GLU A 70 -10.10 -5.52 6.37
C GLU A 70 -9.27 -6.52 7.19
N PHE A 71 -8.02 -6.20 7.54
CA PHE A 71 -7.23 -7.01 8.46
C PHE A 71 -7.90 -7.15 9.82
N ALA A 72 -8.43 -6.06 10.37
CA ALA A 72 -9.16 -6.09 11.63
C ALA A 72 -10.43 -6.96 11.56
N LYS A 73 -11.19 -6.89 10.45
CA LYS A 73 -12.35 -7.75 10.18
C LYS A 73 -11.99 -9.23 10.11
N ARG A 74 -10.81 -9.56 9.55
CA ARG A 74 -10.30 -10.94 9.46
C ARG A 74 -9.69 -11.45 10.77
N GLY A 75 -9.80 -10.68 11.84
CA GLY A 75 -9.41 -11.13 13.19
C GLY A 75 -7.98 -10.78 13.57
N ALA A 76 -7.32 -9.86 12.89
CA ALA A 76 -6.07 -9.29 13.41
C ALA A 76 -6.30 -8.75 14.82
N ALA A 77 -5.38 -9.02 15.74
CA ALA A 77 -5.49 -8.57 17.12
C ALA A 77 -5.35 -7.04 17.21
N ARG A 78 -4.45 -6.48 16.40
CA ARG A 78 -4.22 -5.03 16.30
C ARG A 78 -3.67 -4.68 14.93
N VAL A 79 -4.14 -3.56 14.39
CA VAL A 79 -3.62 -2.97 13.16
C VAL A 79 -3.18 -1.53 13.44
N VAL A 80 -1.96 -1.19 13.05
CA VAL A 80 -1.44 0.17 13.10
C VAL A 80 -1.27 0.67 11.67
N GLY A 81 -2.04 1.68 11.29
CA GLY A 81 -1.91 2.35 10.00
C GLY A 81 -1.11 3.64 10.16
N VAL A 82 -0.10 3.83 9.32
CA VAL A 82 0.71 5.05 9.28
C VAL A 82 0.50 5.75 7.94
N ASP A 83 0.14 7.02 7.97
CA ASP A 83 0.05 7.86 6.77
C ASP A 83 0.41 9.31 7.14
N TYR A 84 0.94 10.05 6.18
CA TYR A 84 1.30 11.46 6.41
C TYR A 84 0.13 12.42 6.12
N ALA A 85 -0.92 11.97 5.41
CA ALA A 85 -2.05 12.77 4.98
C ALA A 85 -3.18 12.77 6.05
N PRO A 86 -3.40 13.88 6.79
CA PRO A 86 -4.40 13.92 7.86
C PRO A 86 -5.83 13.68 7.35
N GLY A 87 -6.14 14.14 6.13
CA GLY A 87 -7.44 13.89 5.48
C GLY A 87 -7.71 12.41 5.23
N MET A 88 -6.68 11.64 4.81
CA MET A 88 -6.77 10.19 4.64
C MET A 88 -7.01 9.48 5.97
N LEU A 89 -6.30 9.89 7.03
CA LEU A 89 -6.45 9.30 8.35
C LEU A 89 -7.81 9.60 8.98
N ALA A 90 -8.42 10.75 8.67
CA ALA A 90 -9.79 11.05 9.08
C ALA A 90 -10.78 10.03 8.47
N LEU A 91 -10.69 9.80 7.15
CA LEU A 91 -11.48 8.79 6.45
C LEU A 91 -11.23 7.38 6.99
N ALA A 92 -9.97 7.05 7.32
CA ALA A 92 -9.62 5.74 7.88
C ALA A 92 -10.27 5.48 9.24
N ARG A 93 -10.31 6.50 10.11
CA ARG A 93 -10.98 6.40 11.43
C ARG A 93 -12.50 6.25 11.28
N GLU A 94 -13.10 7.04 10.40
CA GLU A 94 -14.53 6.94 10.08
C GLU A 94 -14.87 5.54 9.55
N TYR A 95 -14.13 5.05 8.57
CA TYR A 95 -14.35 3.72 7.99
C TYR A 95 -14.16 2.58 9.01
N ALA A 96 -13.18 2.71 9.92
CA ALA A 96 -12.99 1.73 10.99
C ALA A 96 -14.16 1.74 12.01
N ALA A 97 -14.70 2.93 12.32
CA ALA A 97 -15.85 3.07 13.21
C ALA A 97 -17.12 2.50 12.58
N GLU A 98 -17.44 2.84 11.34
CA GLU A 98 -18.58 2.30 10.58
C GLU A 98 -18.49 0.77 10.41
N SER A 99 -17.27 0.25 10.31
CA SER A 99 -17.02 -1.19 10.20
C SER A 99 -17.03 -1.95 11.54
N GLY A 100 -17.19 -1.25 12.67
CA GLY A 100 -17.22 -1.87 14.01
C GLY A 100 -15.88 -2.42 14.49
N VAL A 101 -14.76 -1.96 13.91
CA VAL A 101 -13.40 -2.44 14.24
C VAL A 101 -12.45 -1.37 14.76
N ALA A 102 -12.98 -0.19 15.10
CA ALA A 102 -12.18 0.94 15.57
C ALA A 102 -11.26 0.61 16.77
N SER A 103 -11.71 -0.26 17.67
CA SER A 103 -10.91 -0.68 18.84
C SER A 103 -9.65 -1.50 18.49
N ARG A 104 -9.60 -2.08 17.28
CA ARG A 104 -8.45 -2.84 16.78
C ARG A 104 -7.56 -2.03 15.85
N CYS A 105 -8.00 -0.85 15.39
CA CYS A 105 -7.27 -0.01 14.44
C CYS A 105 -6.73 1.23 15.13
N GLN A 106 -5.44 1.48 14.99
CA GLN A 106 -4.78 2.71 15.39
C GLN A 106 -4.23 3.40 14.15
N PHE A 107 -4.55 4.69 13.97
CA PHE A 107 -4.05 5.48 12.84
C PHE A 107 -3.14 6.60 13.33
N VAL A 108 -1.88 6.56 12.86
CA VAL A 108 -0.80 7.46 13.26
C VAL A 108 -0.44 8.37 12.08
N GLN A 109 -0.41 9.67 12.32
CA GLN A 109 0.06 10.61 11.33
C GLN A 109 1.58 10.72 11.39
N GLY A 110 2.26 10.45 10.28
CA GLY A 110 3.70 10.60 10.21
C GLY A 110 4.30 10.06 8.91
N ASP A 111 5.56 10.37 8.69
CA ASP A 111 6.37 9.74 7.64
C ASP A 111 7.04 8.49 8.22
N PHE A 112 6.64 7.31 7.73
CA PHE A 112 7.21 6.04 8.18
C PHE A 112 8.75 6.02 8.16
N THR A 113 9.38 6.78 7.27
CA THR A 113 10.86 6.82 7.17
C THR A 113 11.51 7.52 8.37
N THR A 114 10.81 8.43 9.05
CA THR A 114 11.31 9.22 10.18
C THR A 114 10.64 8.87 11.51
N GLU A 115 9.42 8.30 11.48
CA GLU A 115 8.71 7.93 12.69
C GLU A 115 9.44 6.84 13.49
N MET A 116 9.46 7.02 14.81
CA MET A 116 9.95 6.02 15.75
C MET A 116 8.80 5.09 16.15
N ILE A 117 8.87 3.85 15.72
CA ILE A 117 7.91 2.80 16.04
C ILE A 117 8.62 1.78 16.94
N ASP A 118 8.39 1.84 18.25
CA ASP A 118 9.07 0.99 19.24
C ASP A 118 8.46 -0.42 19.36
N GLN A 119 7.98 -0.97 18.25
CA GLN A 119 7.43 -2.33 18.25
C GLN A 119 7.64 -3.02 16.91
N ARG A 120 7.63 -4.35 16.95
CA ARG A 120 7.61 -5.20 15.75
C ARG A 120 6.24 -5.80 15.56
N PHE A 121 5.88 -6.02 14.31
CA PHE A 121 4.60 -6.58 13.89
C PHE A 121 4.79 -7.95 13.24
N ASP A 122 3.79 -8.82 13.35
CA ASP A 122 3.82 -10.12 12.67
C ASP A 122 3.75 -9.97 11.16
N VAL A 123 3.01 -8.96 10.67
CA VAL A 123 2.86 -8.66 9.24
C VAL A 123 3.04 -7.16 9.03
N ALA A 124 3.83 -6.78 8.02
CA ALA A 124 3.93 -5.39 7.56
C ALA A 124 3.56 -5.31 6.08
N ILE A 125 2.71 -4.34 5.74
CA ILE A 125 2.31 -4.10 4.36
C ILE A 125 2.64 -2.68 3.91
N ALA A 126 2.93 -2.53 2.60
CA ALA A 126 3.09 -1.24 1.93
C ALA A 126 2.49 -1.32 0.52
N ILE A 127 1.21 -0.95 0.42
CA ILE A 127 0.43 -1.12 -0.80
C ILE A 127 0.22 0.21 -1.53
N GLY A 128 0.86 0.34 -2.71
CA GLY A 128 0.83 1.59 -3.50
C GLY A 128 1.78 2.67 -3.00
N VAL A 129 2.74 2.32 -2.17
CA VAL A 129 3.73 3.23 -1.57
C VAL A 129 5.01 3.29 -2.40
N PHE A 130 5.48 2.13 -2.91
CA PHE A 130 6.71 2.03 -3.70
C PHE A 130 6.64 2.75 -5.06
N ASP A 131 5.46 3.17 -5.48
CA ASP A 131 5.25 4.06 -6.63
C ASP A 131 6.03 5.39 -6.46
N TYR A 132 6.29 5.82 -5.20
CA TYR A 132 6.79 7.15 -4.83
C TYR A 132 8.08 7.13 -4.01
N GLN A 133 8.70 5.95 -3.82
CA GLN A 133 9.90 5.80 -3.00
C GLN A 133 11.17 5.88 -3.85
N ASP A 134 11.94 6.96 -3.67
CA ASP A 134 13.25 7.17 -4.31
C ASP A 134 14.35 6.25 -3.76
N LYS A 135 14.22 5.81 -2.50
CA LYS A 135 15.15 4.90 -1.81
C LYS A 135 14.48 3.58 -1.39
N PRO A 136 14.05 2.75 -2.36
CA PRO A 136 13.22 1.59 -2.07
C PRO A 136 13.90 0.53 -1.19
N VAL A 137 15.23 0.37 -1.27
CA VAL A 137 15.97 -0.58 -0.44
C VAL A 137 16.02 -0.12 1.02
N GLU A 138 16.27 1.17 1.27
CA GLU A 138 16.30 1.73 2.63
C GLU A 138 14.91 1.66 3.27
N PHE A 139 13.87 1.98 2.48
CA PHE A 139 12.48 1.87 2.93
C PHE A 139 12.10 0.44 3.29
N MET A 140 12.42 -0.54 2.43
CA MET A 140 12.17 -1.95 2.68
C MET A 140 12.96 -2.45 3.89
N ARG A 141 14.21 -1.99 4.10
CA ARG A 141 15.02 -2.34 5.29
C ARG A 141 14.34 -1.86 6.56
N LYS A 142 13.80 -0.64 6.58
CA LYS A 142 13.04 -0.16 7.72
C LYS A 142 11.78 -0.99 7.97
N MET A 143 11.11 -1.49 6.92
CA MET A 143 10.02 -2.44 7.08
C MET A 143 10.49 -3.75 7.75
N VAL A 144 11.66 -4.27 7.35
CA VAL A 144 12.26 -5.47 7.97
C VAL A 144 12.57 -5.25 9.45
N GLU A 145 13.06 -4.09 9.83
CA GLU A 145 13.34 -3.73 11.23
C GLU A 145 12.07 -3.77 12.10
N HIS A 146 10.92 -3.38 11.55
CA HIS A 146 9.63 -3.34 12.24
C HIS A 146 8.73 -4.56 12.01
N CYS A 147 9.22 -5.60 11.32
CA CYS A 147 8.47 -6.83 11.08
C CYS A 147 9.21 -8.04 11.63
N SER A 148 8.48 -9.00 12.22
CA SER A 148 9.04 -10.25 12.73
C SER A 148 8.64 -11.46 11.90
N GLY A 149 7.72 -11.32 10.96
CA GLY A 149 7.20 -12.41 10.16
C GLY A 149 7.17 -12.10 8.68
N ARG A 150 6.08 -11.56 8.15
CA ARG A 150 5.88 -11.40 6.72
C ARG A 150 5.74 -9.96 6.28
N ILE A 151 6.40 -9.62 5.18
CA ILE A 151 6.26 -8.33 4.50
C ILE A 151 5.56 -8.54 3.16
N ILE A 152 4.56 -7.69 2.88
CA ILE A 152 3.84 -7.68 1.60
C ILE A 152 3.88 -6.26 1.04
N ALA A 153 4.44 -6.09 -0.15
CA ALA A 153 4.58 -4.78 -0.77
C ALA A 153 4.22 -4.81 -2.25
N SER A 154 3.49 -3.81 -2.72
CA SER A 154 3.15 -3.72 -4.13
C SER A 154 4.06 -2.77 -4.89
N PHE A 155 4.43 -3.18 -6.10
CA PHE A 155 5.31 -2.45 -7.01
C PHE A 155 4.64 -2.25 -8.36
N PRO A 156 4.65 -1.03 -8.92
CA PRO A 156 4.18 -0.79 -10.28
C PRO A 156 5.20 -1.32 -11.28
N GLY A 157 4.76 -2.18 -12.17
CA GLY A 157 5.58 -2.72 -13.23
C GLY A 157 5.69 -1.79 -14.44
N ARG A 158 6.69 -1.98 -15.28
CA ARG A 158 6.91 -1.23 -16.53
C ARG A 158 5.91 -1.68 -17.58
N SER A 159 5.13 -0.74 -18.15
CA SER A 159 4.19 -0.98 -19.25
C SER A 159 4.42 0.02 -20.36
N LEU A 160 4.61 -0.46 -21.57
CA LEU A 160 4.81 0.39 -22.74
C LEU A 160 3.58 1.27 -23.04
N ILE A 161 2.37 0.78 -22.74
CA ILE A 161 1.11 1.47 -23.07
C ILE A 161 0.65 2.36 -21.90
N ARG A 162 0.73 1.88 -20.66
CA ARG A 162 0.19 2.60 -19.48
C ARG A 162 1.17 3.58 -18.85
N MET A 163 2.48 3.34 -19.02
CA MET A 163 3.52 4.19 -18.46
C MET A 163 3.45 5.64 -18.99
N PRO A 164 3.26 5.92 -20.30
CA PRO A 164 3.15 7.28 -20.79
C PRO A 164 1.93 8.03 -20.23
N LEU A 165 0.76 7.34 -20.20
CA LEU A 165 -0.48 7.93 -19.69
C LEU A 165 -0.39 8.24 -18.19
N ARG A 166 0.20 7.32 -17.43
CA ARG A 166 0.40 7.47 -15.99
C ARG A 166 1.43 8.55 -15.67
N LYS A 167 2.56 8.59 -16.39
CA LYS A 167 3.55 9.67 -16.28
C LYS A 167 2.95 11.03 -16.61
N PHE A 168 2.14 11.14 -17.67
CA PHE A 168 1.48 12.40 -18.06
C PHE A 168 0.51 12.89 -16.99
N ARG A 169 -0.35 12.01 -16.46
CA ARG A 169 -1.30 12.35 -15.39
C ARG A 169 -0.61 12.83 -14.10
N TYR A 170 0.47 12.15 -13.70
CA TYR A 170 1.22 12.52 -12.49
C TYR A 170 2.18 13.70 -12.74
N TRP A 171 2.64 13.87 -13.98
CA TRP A 171 3.39 15.06 -14.37
C TRP A 171 2.54 16.34 -14.24
N LEU A 172 1.26 16.29 -14.63
CA LEU A 172 0.30 17.37 -14.36
C LEU A 172 0.12 17.64 -12.85
N GLY A 173 0.22 16.61 -12.00
CA GLY A 173 0.17 16.71 -10.54
C GLY A 173 1.53 16.93 -9.86
N ASN A 174 2.61 17.08 -10.65
CA ASN A 174 3.98 17.25 -10.15
C ASN A 174 4.45 16.16 -9.16
N CYS A 175 3.94 14.92 -9.31
CA CYS A 175 4.22 13.77 -8.46
C CYS A 175 5.07 12.73 -9.25
N PRO A 176 6.33 12.47 -8.88
CA PRO A 176 7.16 11.48 -9.56
C PRO A 176 6.61 10.06 -9.31
N VAL A 177 6.57 9.24 -10.36
CA VAL A 177 6.16 7.82 -10.26
C VAL A 177 7.28 6.94 -10.78
N LEU A 178 7.69 5.97 -9.97
CA LEU A 178 8.69 4.97 -10.29
C LEU A 178 8.03 3.71 -10.87
N PHE A 179 8.78 2.96 -11.66
CA PHE A 179 8.34 1.68 -12.25
C PHE A 179 9.48 0.68 -12.19
N TYR A 180 9.15 -0.58 -11.90
CA TYR A 180 10.11 -1.62 -11.60
C TYR A 180 10.01 -2.79 -12.59
N ARG A 181 11.12 -3.50 -12.79
CA ARG A 181 11.17 -4.85 -13.36
C ARG A 181 11.09 -5.86 -12.21
N GLU A 182 10.65 -7.07 -12.48
CA GLU A 182 10.56 -8.12 -11.46
C GLU A 182 11.90 -8.35 -10.75
N GLN A 183 13.00 -8.39 -11.49
CA GLN A 183 14.32 -8.59 -10.91
C GLN A 183 14.73 -7.44 -9.96
N GLU A 184 14.39 -6.19 -10.31
CA GLU A 184 14.65 -5.03 -9.45
C GLU A 184 13.87 -5.15 -8.12
N VAL A 185 12.62 -5.65 -8.17
CA VAL A 185 11.81 -5.89 -6.98
C VAL A 185 12.43 -6.98 -6.10
N ARG A 186 12.89 -8.07 -6.71
CA ARG A 186 13.58 -9.17 -6.02
C ARG A 186 14.87 -8.69 -5.35
N ASP A 187 15.67 -7.90 -6.06
CA ASP A 187 16.91 -7.32 -5.55
C ASP A 187 16.67 -6.37 -4.37
N ILE A 188 15.59 -5.57 -4.41
CA ILE A 188 15.19 -4.71 -3.29
C ILE A 188 14.95 -5.55 -2.03
N GLY A 189 14.15 -6.61 -2.13
CA GLY A 189 13.85 -7.48 -0.99
C GLY A 189 15.10 -8.15 -0.42
N THR A 190 15.92 -8.74 -1.27
CA THR A 190 17.15 -9.42 -0.87
C THR A 190 18.16 -8.46 -0.22
N ARG A 191 18.38 -7.29 -0.82
CA ARG A 191 19.31 -6.26 -0.28
C ARG A 191 18.79 -5.61 1.01
N ALA A 192 17.49 -5.65 1.24
CA ALA A 192 16.88 -5.18 2.49
C ALA A 192 17.00 -6.18 3.65
N GLY A 193 17.36 -7.44 3.37
CA GLY A 193 17.59 -8.47 4.39
C GLY A 193 16.44 -9.48 4.53
N LEU A 194 15.51 -9.56 3.57
CA LEU A 194 14.50 -10.62 3.55
C LEU A 194 15.15 -11.99 3.29
N ARG A 195 14.80 -12.99 4.09
CA ARG A 195 15.31 -14.36 3.97
C ARG A 195 14.75 -15.09 2.77
N ARG A 196 13.49 -14.79 2.45
CA ARG A 196 12.77 -15.38 1.32
C ARG A 196 12.06 -14.27 0.56
N VAL A 197 12.14 -14.26 -0.76
CA VAL A 197 11.46 -13.28 -1.61
C VAL A 197 10.70 -14.03 -2.69
N ASN A 198 9.37 -13.94 -2.64
CA ASN A 198 8.47 -14.39 -3.68
C ASN A 198 7.84 -13.18 -4.37
N ILE A 199 7.68 -13.24 -5.70
CA ILE A 199 7.07 -12.18 -6.50
C ILE A 199 5.81 -12.75 -7.16
N VAL A 200 4.67 -12.16 -6.82
CA VAL A 200 3.37 -12.52 -7.38
C VAL A 200 2.99 -11.46 -8.42
N PRO A 201 2.84 -11.82 -9.71
CA PRO A 201 2.43 -10.87 -10.73
C PRO A 201 0.96 -10.49 -10.58
N ILE A 202 0.63 -9.23 -10.89
CA ILE A 202 -0.75 -8.73 -10.99
C ILE A 202 -1.18 -8.84 -12.46
N HIS A 203 -1.94 -9.86 -12.80
CA HIS A 203 -2.27 -10.21 -14.19
C HIS A 203 -3.22 -9.20 -14.85
N THR A 204 -4.22 -8.70 -14.13
CA THR A 204 -5.24 -7.81 -14.69
C THR A 204 -4.71 -6.41 -15.02
N SER A 205 -3.60 -5.98 -14.42
CA SER A 205 -2.93 -4.73 -14.78
C SER A 205 -1.94 -4.90 -15.94
N GLY A 206 -1.60 -6.13 -16.26
CA GLY A 206 -0.56 -6.49 -17.23
C GLY A 206 0.86 -6.09 -16.80
N THR A 207 1.01 -5.40 -15.67
CA THR A 207 2.31 -4.89 -15.24
C THR A 207 2.25 -4.39 -13.79
N GLY A 208 2.40 -5.25 -12.86
CA GLY A 208 2.56 -4.93 -11.45
C GLY A 208 2.96 -6.18 -10.71
N PHE A 209 3.53 -6.00 -9.53
CA PHE A 209 4.02 -7.09 -8.71
C PHE A 209 3.63 -6.88 -7.27
N VAL A 210 3.38 -7.98 -6.56
CA VAL A 210 3.35 -8.03 -5.11
C VAL A 210 4.56 -8.83 -4.65
N LEU A 211 5.46 -8.19 -3.92
CA LEU A 211 6.53 -8.87 -3.21
C LEU A 211 5.96 -9.43 -1.91
N VAL A 212 6.22 -10.69 -1.66
CA VAL A 212 5.95 -11.40 -0.41
C VAL A 212 7.28 -11.88 0.14
N GLY A 213 7.67 -11.38 1.30
CA GLY A 213 8.96 -11.69 1.91
C GLY A 213 8.82 -12.14 3.35
N ASP A 214 9.64 -13.10 3.75
CA ASP A 214 9.76 -13.52 5.15
C ASP A 214 11.01 -12.86 5.76
N VAL A 215 10.88 -12.37 7.00
CA VAL A 215 11.96 -11.71 7.76
C VAL A 215 12.80 -12.73 8.52
#